data_8241e99a9e40fb77921b5dc5c79439c1
#
_entry.id   8241e99a9e40fb77921b5dc5c79439c1
#
_cell.length_a   1.000
_cell.length_b   1.000
_cell.length_c   1.000
_cell.angle_alpha   90.00
_cell.angle_beta   90.00
_cell.angle_gamma   90.00
#
_symmetry.space_group_name_H-M   'P 1'
#
loop_
_entity.id
_entity.type
_entity.pdbx_description
1 polymer ?
#
loop_
_entity_poly.entity_id
_entity_poly.type
_entity_poly.pdbx_seq_one_letter_code
_entity_poly.pdbx_strand_id
1 'polypeptide(L)'
;TPCSEICYELGTYFLAQKDLNEAVIWFYNAAYETESILDVHTSGDLPLYGLVECYELLLAEAKSNIPSDTMLVSSYEEALEKYRRESQSWTMPVEN
;
A
#
# COMPACT_ATOMS: atom_id res chain seq x y z
N THR A 1 10.76 18.52 -4.01
CA THR A 1 10.69 17.30 -3.18
C THR A 1 9.27 16.78 -3.16
N PRO A 2 9.07 15.53 -3.49
CA PRO A 2 7.71 15.00 -3.48
C PRO A 2 7.17 14.97 -2.04
N CYS A 3 5.88 15.22 -1.95
CA CYS A 3 5.20 15.11 -0.67
C CYS A 3 4.29 13.89 -0.71
N SER A 4 3.68 13.59 0.40
CA SER A 4 2.84 12.41 0.54
C SER A 4 1.72 12.40 -0.49
N GLU A 5 1.09 13.54 -0.73
CA GLU A 5 -0.03 13.61 -1.68
C GLU A 5 0.41 13.28 -3.10
N ILE A 6 1.57 13.79 -3.51
CA ILE A 6 2.08 13.51 -4.85
C ILE A 6 2.44 12.03 -4.97
N CYS A 7 3.09 11.48 -3.95
CA CYS A 7 3.43 10.06 -3.96
C CYS A 7 2.18 9.20 -4.02
N TYR A 8 1.13 9.58 -3.29
CA TYR A 8 -0.12 8.86 -3.31
C TYR A 8 -0.73 8.89 -4.72
N GLU A 9 -0.71 10.05 -5.36
CA GLU A 9 -1.26 10.15 -6.72
C GLU A 9 -0.46 9.30 -7.71
N LEU A 10 0.87 9.28 -7.57
CA LEU A 10 1.69 8.43 -8.44
C LEU A 10 1.39 6.96 -8.19
N GLY A 11 1.21 6.57 -6.94
CA GLY A 11 0.84 5.20 -6.63
C GLY A 11 -0.49 4.82 -7.27
N THR A 12 -1.47 5.72 -7.19
CA THR A 12 -2.77 5.50 -7.80
C THR A 12 -2.66 5.38 -9.32
N TYR A 13 -1.83 6.23 -9.93
CA TYR A 13 -1.61 6.16 -11.36
C TYR A 13 -1.04 4.79 -11.76
N PHE A 14 0.01 4.35 -11.07
CA PHE A 14 0.63 3.09 -11.43
C PHE A 14 -0.28 1.90 -11.14
N LEU A 15 -1.08 1.99 -10.09
CA LEU A 15 -2.06 0.95 -9.81
C LEU A 15 -3.07 0.84 -10.95
N ALA A 16 -3.52 1.98 -11.47
CA ALA A 16 -4.44 1.97 -12.61
C ALA A 16 -3.80 1.36 -13.85
N GLN A 17 -2.49 1.50 -13.99
CA GLN A 17 -1.75 0.90 -15.11
C GLN A 17 -1.40 -0.55 -14.86
N LYS A 18 -1.76 -1.08 -13.71
CA LYS A 18 -1.44 -2.46 -13.30
C LYS A 18 0.07 -2.66 -13.12
N ASP A 19 0.80 -1.59 -12.92
CA ASP A 19 2.22 -1.66 -12.61
C ASP A 19 2.33 -1.72 -11.09
N LEU A 20 2.11 -2.91 -10.55
CA LEU A 20 1.94 -3.06 -9.11
C LEU A 20 3.24 -2.81 -8.35
N ASN A 21 4.37 -3.16 -8.93
CA ASN A 21 5.64 -2.94 -8.25
C ASN A 21 5.93 -1.45 -8.09
N GLU A 22 5.65 -0.65 -9.11
CA GLU A 22 5.82 0.80 -8.98
C GLU A 22 4.80 1.38 -8.02
N ALA A 23 3.56 0.90 -8.10
CA ALA A 23 2.52 1.41 -7.21
C ALA A 23 2.90 1.19 -5.75
N VAL A 24 3.44 0.02 -5.43
CA VAL A 24 3.87 -0.27 -4.06
C VAL A 24 4.94 0.72 -3.61
N ILE A 25 5.90 1.02 -4.47
CA ILE A 25 6.97 1.95 -4.12
C ILE A 25 6.39 3.33 -3.78
N TRP A 26 5.50 3.83 -4.60
CA TRP A 26 4.97 5.17 -4.38
C TRP A 26 4.02 5.23 -3.18
N PHE A 27 3.19 4.19 -2.99
CA PHE A 27 2.34 4.15 -1.81
C PHE A 27 3.17 4.03 -0.54
N TYR A 28 4.25 3.25 -0.57
CA TYR A 28 5.12 3.12 0.58
C TYR A 28 5.78 4.47 0.91
N ASN A 29 6.26 5.16 -0.11
CA ASN A 29 6.85 6.47 0.09
C ASN A 29 5.84 7.44 0.69
N ALA A 30 4.61 7.39 0.22
CA ALA A 30 3.56 8.27 0.74
C ALA A 30 3.25 7.97 2.20
N ALA A 31 3.29 6.70 2.57
CA ALA A 31 2.90 6.32 3.93
C ALA A 31 4.02 6.52 4.95
N TYR A 32 5.28 6.32 4.53
CA TYR A 32 6.36 6.24 5.50
C TYR A 32 7.54 7.16 5.25
N GLU A 33 7.72 7.62 4.02
CA GLU A 33 8.94 8.34 3.68
C GLU A 33 8.74 9.82 3.37
N THR A 34 7.51 10.30 3.36
CA THR A 34 7.23 11.70 3.05
C THR A 34 6.18 12.22 4.01
N GLU A 35 6.03 13.52 4.05
CA GLU A 35 5.04 14.15 4.92
C GLU A 35 3.99 14.85 4.10
N SER A 36 2.81 14.96 4.66
CA SER A 36 1.71 15.64 4.01
C SER A 36 1.89 17.14 4.11
N ILE A 37 1.68 17.84 3.01
CA ILE A 37 1.69 19.30 3.05
C ILE A 37 0.34 19.84 3.50
N LEU A 38 -0.65 18.96 3.53
CA LEU A 38 -1.97 19.40 3.95
C LEU A 38 -2.18 19.17 5.43
N ASP A 39 -1.15 18.68 6.05
CA ASP A 39 -1.25 18.49 7.42
C ASP A 39 -2.27 17.59 7.86
N VAL A 40 -2.36 16.57 7.68
CA VAL A 40 -3.24 15.83 8.15
C VAL A 40 -3.43 14.51 7.99
N HIS A 41 -4.26 14.09 8.43
CA HIS A 41 -4.59 12.75 8.54
C HIS A 41 -5.04 12.18 7.24
N THR A 42 -5.26 13.01 6.28
CA THR A 42 -5.82 12.53 5.04
C THR A 42 -4.87 11.66 4.25
N SER A 43 -3.58 11.78 4.45
CA SER A 43 -2.70 10.91 3.72
C SER A 43 -2.15 9.81 4.61
N GLY A 44 -2.60 9.72 5.83
CA GLY A 44 -2.09 8.69 6.74
C GLY A 44 -2.56 7.31 6.38
N ASP A 45 -3.86 7.14 6.18
CA ASP A 45 -4.43 5.83 5.89
C ASP A 45 -4.60 5.54 4.41
N LEU A 46 -4.79 6.57 3.57
CA LEU A 46 -5.03 6.34 2.15
C LEU A 46 -3.89 5.59 1.45
N PRO A 47 -2.62 5.96 1.68
CA PRO A 47 -1.54 5.18 1.09
C PRO A 47 -1.49 3.75 1.62
N LEU A 48 -1.86 3.54 2.87
CA LEU A 48 -1.87 2.19 3.42
C LEU A 48 -2.94 1.34 2.76
N TYR A 49 -4.12 1.92 2.49
CA TYR A 49 -5.14 1.21 1.74
C TYR A 49 -4.64 0.88 0.33
N GLY A 50 -3.88 1.80 -0.27
CA GLY A 50 -3.27 1.53 -1.56
C GLY A 50 -2.31 0.36 -1.51
N LEU A 51 -1.48 0.28 -0.46
CA LEU A 51 -0.57 -0.84 -0.29
C LEU A 51 -1.34 -2.15 -0.14
N VAL A 52 -2.42 -2.13 0.65
CA VAL A 52 -3.24 -3.33 0.84
C VAL A 52 -3.78 -3.80 -0.51
N GLU A 53 -4.32 -2.87 -1.29
CA GLU A 53 -4.88 -3.24 -2.59
C GLU A 53 -3.80 -3.82 -3.51
N CYS A 54 -2.63 -3.20 -3.55
CA CYS A 54 -1.53 -3.71 -4.38
C CYS A 54 -1.13 -5.12 -3.98
N TYR A 55 -1.01 -5.36 -2.68
CA TYR A 55 -0.58 -6.68 -2.23
C TYR A 55 -1.68 -7.73 -2.41
N GLU A 56 -2.95 -7.33 -2.35
CA GLU A 56 -4.03 -8.26 -2.68
C GLU A 56 -3.92 -8.72 -4.14
N LEU A 57 -3.64 -7.79 -5.03
CA LEU A 57 -3.51 -8.11 -6.44
C LEU A 57 -2.24 -8.92 -6.70
N LEU A 58 -1.13 -8.54 -6.08
CA LEU A 58 0.12 -9.29 -6.24
C LEU A 58 -0.04 -10.72 -5.72
N LEU A 59 -0.71 -10.87 -4.60
CA LEU A 59 -0.93 -12.19 -4.02
C LEU A 59 -1.80 -13.04 -4.93
N ALA A 60 -2.88 -12.48 -5.45
CA ALA A 60 -3.76 -13.21 -6.36
C ALA A 60 -2.99 -13.66 -7.59
N GLU A 61 -2.13 -12.77 -8.12
CA GLU A 61 -1.35 -13.10 -9.29
C GLU A 61 -0.35 -14.22 -8.98
N ALA A 62 0.32 -14.14 -7.84
CA ALA A 62 1.30 -15.14 -7.44
C ALA A 62 0.64 -16.51 -7.25
N LYS A 63 -0.56 -16.51 -6.67
CA LYS A 63 -1.27 -17.77 -6.44
C LYS A 63 -1.77 -18.40 -7.75
N SER A 64 -1.98 -17.60 -8.77
CA SER A 64 -2.47 -18.13 -10.04
C SER A 64 -1.35 -18.73 -10.89
N ASN A 65 -0.10 -18.50 -10.54
CA ASN A 65 1.02 -19.04 -11.30
C ASN A 65 1.18 -20.53 -10.99
N ILE A 66 1.63 -21.29 -11.99
CA ILE A 66 1.86 -22.72 -11.82
C ILE A 66 3.23 -23.06 -12.38
N PRO A 67 4.13 -23.54 -11.54
CA PRO A 67 3.96 -23.80 -10.10
C PRO A 67 4.02 -22.51 -9.31
N SER A 68 3.34 -22.48 -8.19
CA SER A 68 3.36 -21.30 -7.34
C SER A 68 4.70 -21.18 -6.64
N ASP A 69 5.15 -19.94 -6.47
CA ASP A 69 6.34 -19.68 -5.68
C ASP A 69 5.87 -19.46 -4.23
N THR A 70 5.99 -20.49 -3.42
CA THR A 70 5.46 -20.46 -2.07
C THR A 70 6.14 -19.40 -1.21
N MET A 71 7.43 -19.12 -1.44
CA MET A 71 8.10 -18.08 -0.67
C MET A 71 7.56 -16.70 -1.03
N LEU A 72 7.30 -16.48 -2.31
CA LEU A 72 6.73 -15.21 -2.74
C LEU A 72 5.32 -15.03 -2.21
N VAL A 73 4.50 -16.06 -2.27
CA VAL A 73 3.14 -16.04 -1.74
C VAL A 73 3.18 -15.70 -0.25
N SER A 74 4.04 -16.37 0.50
CA SER A 74 4.16 -16.14 1.93
C SER A 74 4.60 -14.70 2.22
N SER A 75 5.55 -14.19 1.45
CA SER A 75 6.01 -12.82 1.61
C SER A 75 4.88 -11.82 1.39
N TYR A 76 4.08 -12.02 0.35
CA TYR A 76 2.97 -11.12 0.08
C TYR A 76 1.89 -11.23 1.17
N GLU A 77 1.64 -12.43 1.68
CA GLU A 77 0.67 -12.59 2.76
C GLU A 77 1.11 -11.84 4.01
N GLU A 78 2.40 -11.89 4.34
CA GLU A 78 2.91 -11.19 5.50
C GLU A 78 2.79 -9.68 5.33
N ALA A 79 3.15 -9.18 4.13
CA ALA A 79 3.05 -7.76 3.86
C ALA A 79 1.60 -7.30 3.93
N LEU A 80 0.70 -8.07 3.35
CA LEU A 80 -0.71 -7.74 3.35
C LEU A 80 -1.26 -7.65 4.76
N GLU A 81 -0.92 -8.61 5.60
CA GLU A 81 -1.38 -8.59 6.99
C GLU A 81 -0.84 -7.38 7.73
N LYS A 82 0.44 -7.08 7.52
CA LYS A 82 1.06 -5.94 8.17
C LYS A 82 0.34 -4.63 7.80
N TYR A 83 0.10 -4.42 6.52
CA TYR A 83 -0.47 -3.14 6.09
C TYR A 83 -1.96 -3.05 6.42
N ARG A 84 -2.67 -4.17 6.44
CA ARG A 84 -4.05 -4.17 6.92
C ARG A 84 -4.11 -3.73 8.37
N ARG A 85 -3.19 -4.25 9.17
CA ARG A 85 -3.15 -3.92 10.60
C ARG A 85 -2.84 -2.44 10.80
N GLU A 86 -1.88 -1.94 10.02
CA GLU A 86 -1.50 -0.54 10.15
C GLU A 86 -2.59 0.40 9.66
N SER A 87 -3.31 0.02 8.61
CA SER A 87 -4.38 0.87 8.13
C SER A 87 -5.53 0.93 9.13
N GLN A 88 -5.80 -0.15 9.84
CA GLN A 88 -6.82 -0.15 10.87
C GLN A 88 -6.41 0.74 12.04
N SER A 89 -5.13 0.75 12.35
CA SER A 89 -4.62 1.60 13.41
C SER A 89 -4.84 3.08 13.09
N TRP A 90 -4.74 3.44 11.81
CA TRP A 90 -4.95 4.82 11.43
C TRP A 90 -6.41 5.24 11.49
N THR A 91 -7.31 4.31 11.26
CA THR A 91 -8.71 4.69 11.17
C THR A 91 -9.37 4.86 12.50
N MET A 92 -8.73 4.66 13.61
CA MET A 92 -9.38 4.69 14.74
C MET A 92 -9.16 5.49 15.74
N PRO A 93 -9.64 6.13 16.06
CA PRO A 93 -9.49 6.97 17.13
C PRO A 93 -10.32 6.52 18.16
N VAL A 94 -10.63 6.38 18.53
CA VAL A 94 -11.33 6.19 19.40
C VAL A 94 -11.80 6.52 20.36
N GLU A 95 -12.01 6.72 20.79
CA GLU A 95 -12.41 6.90 21.64
C GLU A 95 -12.76 6.75 22.47
N ASN A 96 -12.77 6.80 22.84
CA ASN A 96 -13.15 6.70 23.64
C ASN A 96 -13.29 6.81 24.21
#